data_9001d5fd46cd7656cb5e4258cd52b1d4
#
_entry.id   9001d5fd46cd7656cb5e4258cd52b1d4
#
_cell.length_a   1.000
_cell.length_b   1.000
_cell.length_c   1.000
_cell.angle_alpha   90.00
_cell.angle_beta   90.00
_cell.angle_gamma   90.00
#
_symmetry.space_group_name_H-M   'P 1'
#
loop_
_entity.id
_entity.type
_entity.pdbx_description
1 polymer ?
#
loop_
_entity_poly.entity_id
_entity_poly.type
_entity_poly.pdbx_seq_one_letter_code
_entity_poly.pdbx_strand_id
1 'polypeptide(L)'
;MSYDRFQTASVIRYPYLWARQARAGETEGRKDRPVAVGVRIARPDGNLVIFFPITSRQPDASRFAAEVPTIEKRRAGLDVDLRLWIIFDEFNSDIVGRSFYLEPEPPIGRFSKAFFLPLLREFIARRKASTDVVRFR
;
A
#
# COMPACT_ATOMS: atom_id res chain seq x y z
N MET A 1 5.22 -14.33 -16.09
CA MET A 1 4.99 -13.67 -14.78
C MET A 1 3.78 -12.78 -14.87
N SER A 2 3.01 -12.71 -13.83
CA SER A 2 1.67 -12.12 -13.89
C SER A 2 1.43 -11.21 -12.70
N TYR A 3 0.66 -10.12 -12.95
CA TYR A 3 0.17 -9.22 -11.91
C TYR A 3 -1.21 -9.64 -11.37
N ASP A 4 -1.75 -10.79 -11.79
CA ASP A 4 -3.09 -11.25 -11.39
C ASP A 4 -3.20 -11.51 -9.88
N ARG A 5 -2.07 -11.74 -9.21
CA ARG A 5 -2.02 -11.97 -7.75
C ARG A 5 -2.06 -10.68 -6.94
N PHE A 6 -1.93 -9.52 -7.57
CA PHE A 6 -1.97 -8.23 -6.88
C PHE A 6 -3.42 -7.81 -6.64
N GLN A 7 -4.05 -8.50 -5.73
CA GLN A 7 -5.44 -8.28 -5.36
C GLN A 7 -5.55 -7.49 -4.06
N THR A 8 -6.72 -6.94 -3.80
CA THR A 8 -7.03 -6.24 -2.54
C THR A 8 -6.58 -7.08 -1.35
N ALA A 9 -5.91 -6.45 -0.39
CA ALA A 9 -5.33 -7.03 0.82
C ALA A 9 -4.04 -7.82 0.61
N SER A 10 -3.57 -8.00 -0.63
CA SER A 10 -2.23 -8.55 -0.88
C SER A 10 -1.17 -7.60 -0.36
N VAL A 11 -0.07 -8.17 0.14
CA VAL A 11 1.10 -7.39 0.58
C VAL A 11 2.25 -7.69 -0.38
N ILE A 12 2.83 -6.63 -0.93
CA ILE A 12 3.94 -6.73 -1.89
C ILE A 12 5.08 -5.82 -1.44
N ARG A 13 6.26 -6.01 -2.02
CA ARG A 13 7.36 -5.06 -1.87
C ARG A 13 7.31 -4.03 -2.98
N TYR A 14 7.50 -2.76 -2.61
CA TYR A 14 7.36 -1.65 -3.54
C TYR A 14 8.22 -0.49 -3.05
N PRO A 15 8.91 0.26 -3.94
CA PRO A 15 9.70 1.44 -3.53
C PRO A 15 8.76 2.61 -3.28
N TYR A 16 8.05 2.57 -2.17
CA TYR A 16 7.03 3.53 -1.80
C TYR A 16 7.62 4.93 -1.67
N LEU A 17 6.95 5.91 -2.28
CA LEU A 17 7.32 7.32 -2.16
C LEU A 17 6.37 8.00 -1.18
N TRP A 18 6.91 8.45 -0.06
CA TRP A 18 6.12 9.15 0.96
C TRP A 18 5.70 10.53 0.45
N ALA A 19 4.52 11.00 0.87
CA ALA A 19 4.01 12.31 0.47
C ALA A 19 4.99 13.43 0.79
N ARG A 20 5.65 13.39 1.95
CA ARG A 20 6.67 14.37 2.33
C ARG A 20 7.88 14.37 1.38
N GLN A 21 8.27 13.19 0.89
CA GLN A 21 9.37 13.07 -0.07
C GLN A 21 8.98 13.62 -1.44
N ALA A 22 7.75 13.33 -1.88
CA ALA A 22 7.23 13.86 -3.14
C ALA A 22 7.15 15.39 -3.10
N ARG A 23 6.71 15.95 -1.99
CA ARG A 23 6.68 17.42 -1.81
C ARG A 23 8.08 18.05 -1.81
N ALA A 24 9.09 17.29 -1.41
CA ALA A 24 10.49 17.72 -1.46
C ALA A 24 11.13 17.53 -2.84
N GLY A 25 10.37 17.08 -3.83
CA GLY A 25 10.83 16.91 -5.22
C GLY A 25 11.42 15.54 -5.52
N GLU A 26 11.38 14.59 -4.59
CA GLU A 26 11.83 13.23 -4.86
C GLU A 26 10.83 12.52 -5.79
N THR A 27 11.34 11.67 -6.67
CA THR A 27 10.54 10.89 -7.62
C THR A 27 10.72 9.39 -7.43
N GLU A 28 11.81 8.98 -6.79
CA GLU A 28 12.13 7.59 -6.51
C GLU A 28 11.90 7.28 -5.05
N GLY A 29 11.36 6.11 -4.75
CA GLY A 29 11.33 5.61 -3.38
C GLY A 29 12.75 5.29 -2.92
N ARG A 30 13.06 5.58 -1.66
CA ARG A 30 14.42 5.37 -1.12
C ARG A 30 14.77 3.90 -0.97
N LYS A 31 13.79 3.04 -0.69
CA LYS A 31 13.98 1.61 -0.53
C LYS A 31 12.66 0.88 -0.70
N ASP A 32 12.72 -0.39 -1.04
CA ASP A 32 11.56 -1.26 -1.04
C ASP A 32 11.06 -1.45 0.38
N ARG A 33 9.75 -1.42 0.52
CA ARG A 33 9.06 -1.70 1.77
C ARG A 33 7.77 -2.46 1.50
N PRO A 34 7.24 -3.17 2.49
CA PRO A 34 5.93 -3.78 2.32
C PRO A 34 4.86 -2.71 2.17
N VAL A 35 3.96 -2.94 1.22
CA VAL A 35 2.77 -2.11 1.02
C VAL A 35 1.56 -3.02 0.89
N ALA A 36 0.38 -2.54 1.29
CA ALA A 36 -0.87 -3.25 1.12
C ALA A 36 -1.55 -2.78 -0.17
N VAL A 37 -2.00 -3.73 -0.99
CA VAL A 37 -2.81 -3.42 -2.17
C VAL A 37 -4.22 -3.07 -1.70
N GLY A 38 -4.64 -1.83 -1.94
CA GLY A 38 -5.96 -1.36 -1.55
C GLY A 38 -7.00 -1.64 -2.60
N VAL A 39 -6.94 -0.93 -3.72
CA VAL A 39 -7.94 -0.97 -4.79
C VAL A 39 -7.24 -1.19 -6.12
N ARG A 40 -7.89 -1.93 -7.01
CA ARG A 40 -7.44 -2.13 -8.38
C ARG A 40 -8.59 -1.73 -9.31
N ILE A 41 -8.34 -0.73 -10.14
CA ILE A 41 -9.37 -0.13 -11.00
C ILE A 41 -8.99 -0.34 -12.46
N ALA A 42 -9.87 -0.98 -13.24
CA ALA A 42 -9.65 -1.16 -14.67
C ALA A 42 -9.75 0.18 -15.40
N ARG A 43 -8.77 0.47 -16.25
CA ARG A 43 -8.70 1.67 -17.06
C ARG A 43 -8.22 1.31 -18.48
N PRO A 44 -8.50 2.16 -19.49
CA PRO A 44 -8.02 1.88 -20.86
C PRO A 44 -6.51 1.74 -20.98
N ASP A 45 -5.74 2.44 -20.14
CA ASP A 45 -4.28 2.43 -20.17
C ASP A 45 -3.66 1.36 -19.25
N GLY A 46 -4.48 0.50 -18.65
CA GLY A 46 -4.06 -0.54 -17.72
C GLY A 46 -4.80 -0.41 -16.39
N ASN A 47 -4.53 -1.33 -15.47
CA ASN A 47 -5.18 -1.29 -14.16
C ASN A 47 -4.46 -0.32 -13.23
N LEU A 48 -5.20 0.65 -12.71
CA LEU A 48 -4.71 1.50 -11.63
C LEU A 48 -4.74 0.72 -10.32
N VAL A 49 -3.64 0.77 -9.58
CA VAL A 49 -3.52 0.12 -8.27
C VAL A 49 -3.15 1.15 -7.22
N ILE A 50 -3.79 1.05 -6.07
CA ILE A 50 -3.54 1.91 -4.91
C ILE A 50 -2.79 1.10 -3.86
N PHE A 51 -1.66 1.64 -3.37
CA PHE A 51 -0.81 1.02 -2.36
C PHE A 51 -0.78 1.85 -1.09
N PHE A 52 -1.04 1.20 0.04
CA PHE A 52 -0.88 1.82 1.37
C PHE A 52 0.45 1.37 1.99
N PRO A 53 1.25 2.30 2.52
CA PRO A 53 2.53 1.92 3.12
C PRO A 53 2.35 1.24 4.46
N ILE A 54 3.22 0.27 4.73
CA ILE A 54 3.33 -0.40 6.02
C ILE A 54 4.64 0.05 6.66
N THR A 55 4.58 0.52 7.90
CA THR A 55 5.72 1.10 8.59
C THR A 55 5.88 0.54 10.00
N SER A 56 7.13 0.47 10.46
CA SER A 56 7.45 0.15 11.85
C SER A 56 7.49 1.38 12.74
N ARG A 57 7.41 2.57 12.17
CA ARG A 57 7.38 3.82 12.91
C ARG A 57 5.94 4.15 13.30
N GLN A 58 5.69 4.28 14.59
CA GLN A 58 4.36 4.60 15.09
C GLN A 58 3.90 5.94 14.52
N PRO A 59 2.74 5.98 13.84
CA PRO A 59 2.20 7.22 13.32
C PRO A 59 1.65 8.11 14.42
N ASP A 60 1.59 9.42 14.15
CA ASP A 60 0.92 10.38 14.99
C ASP A 60 -0.54 9.99 15.22
N ALA A 61 -1.07 10.27 16.41
CA ALA A 61 -2.46 9.97 16.74
C ALA A 61 -3.47 10.68 15.81
N SER A 62 -3.06 11.80 15.19
CA SER A 62 -3.89 12.52 14.22
C SER A 62 -4.00 11.83 12.87
N ARG A 63 -3.14 10.85 12.57
CA ARG A 63 -3.14 10.17 11.27
C ARG A 63 -4.15 9.03 11.25
N PHE A 64 -4.73 8.80 10.06
CA PHE A 64 -5.54 7.61 9.86
C PHE A 64 -4.61 6.43 9.56
N ALA A 65 -4.46 5.56 10.55
CA ALA A 65 -3.60 4.39 10.49
C ALA A 65 -4.17 3.28 11.36
N ALA A 66 -3.76 2.05 11.08
CA ALA A 66 -4.19 0.89 11.85
C ALA A 66 -2.98 0.04 12.20
N GLU A 67 -2.83 -0.32 13.47
CA GLU A 67 -1.80 -1.27 13.88
C GLU A 67 -2.18 -2.67 13.40
N VAL A 68 -1.19 -3.43 12.90
CA VAL A 68 -1.39 -4.77 12.37
C VAL A 68 -1.28 -5.78 13.52
N PRO A 69 -2.34 -6.55 13.82
CA PRO A 69 -2.27 -7.60 14.83
C PRO A 69 -1.28 -8.71 14.43
N THR A 70 -0.76 -9.43 15.42
CA THR A 70 0.23 -10.50 15.19
C THR A 70 -0.28 -11.56 14.20
N ILE A 71 -1.55 -11.97 14.31
CA ILE A 71 -2.12 -12.97 13.40
C ILE A 71 -2.11 -12.47 11.95
N GLU A 72 -2.39 -11.18 11.76
CA GLU A 72 -2.39 -10.58 10.42
C GLU A 72 -0.97 -10.38 9.88
N LYS A 73 0.00 -10.08 10.75
CA LYS A 73 1.40 -10.04 10.33
C LYS A 73 1.85 -11.39 9.78
N ARG A 74 1.46 -12.50 10.42
CA ARG A 74 1.77 -13.85 9.93
C ARG A 74 1.13 -14.12 8.57
N ARG A 75 -0.15 -13.79 8.42
CA ARG A 75 -0.87 -13.99 7.14
C ARG A 75 -0.25 -13.19 6.01
N ALA A 76 0.21 -11.99 6.32
CA ALA A 76 0.74 -11.06 5.33
C ALA A 76 2.24 -11.25 5.06
N GLY A 77 2.90 -12.21 5.71
CA GLY A 77 4.33 -12.43 5.53
C GLY A 77 5.20 -11.33 6.13
N LEU A 78 4.70 -10.63 7.14
CA LEU A 78 5.40 -9.53 7.79
C LEU A 78 6.14 -9.99 9.03
N ASP A 79 7.11 -9.17 9.50
CA ASP A 79 7.91 -9.47 10.68
C ASP A 79 7.04 -9.38 11.93
N VAL A 80 6.84 -10.54 12.61
CA VAL A 80 5.99 -10.63 13.79
C VAL A 80 6.63 -9.98 15.04
N ASP A 81 7.94 -9.76 15.01
CA ASP A 81 8.68 -9.17 16.14
C ASP A 81 8.64 -7.65 16.14
N LEU A 82 8.18 -7.04 15.04
CA LEU A 82 8.04 -5.59 14.93
C LEU A 82 6.60 -5.18 15.12
N ARG A 83 6.37 -4.05 15.79
CA ARG A 83 5.08 -3.37 15.68
C ARG A 83 5.00 -2.73 14.30
N LEU A 84 3.90 -2.93 13.62
CA LEU A 84 3.68 -2.45 12.26
C LEU A 84 2.32 -1.78 12.13
N TRP A 85 2.25 -0.73 11.33
CA TRP A 85 1.03 0.03 11.05
C TRP A 85 0.84 0.16 9.55
N ILE A 86 -0.41 0.13 9.12
CA ILE A 86 -0.80 0.51 7.75
C ILE A 86 -1.27 1.95 7.80
N ILE A 87 -0.76 2.80 6.92
CA ILE A 87 -1.14 4.20 6.81
C ILE A 87 -2.20 4.34 5.72
N PHE A 88 -3.30 5.04 6.00
CA PHE A 88 -4.42 5.20 5.07
C PHE A 88 -4.67 6.64 4.63
N ASP A 89 -4.01 7.64 5.24
CA ASP A 89 -4.18 9.04 4.86
C ASP A 89 -3.20 9.52 3.80
N GLU A 90 -2.43 8.60 3.26
CA GLU A 90 -1.68 8.77 2.02
C GLU A 90 -1.54 7.42 1.33
N PHE A 91 -1.32 7.45 0.02
CA PHE A 91 -1.10 6.23 -0.75
C PHE A 91 -0.32 6.56 -2.02
N ASN A 92 0.30 5.54 -2.61
CA ASN A 92 0.84 5.63 -3.98
C ASN A 92 -0.15 5.02 -4.95
N SER A 93 -0.29 5.62 -6.13
CA SER A 93 -1.05 5.05 -7.24
C SER A 93 -0.11 4.78 -8.40
N ASP A 94 -0.30 3.63 -9.05
CA ASP A 94 0.53 3.19 -10.16
C ASP A 94 -0.28 2.38 -11.16
N ILE A 95 0.27 2.14 -12.35
CA ILE A 95 -0.40 1.39 -13.40
C ILE A 95 0.28 0.03 -13.56
N VAL A 96 -0.49 -1.05 -13.36
CA VAL A 96 0.01 -2.42 -13.51
C VAL A 96 0.45 -2.66 -14.95
N GLY A 97 1.66 -3.18 -15.09
CA GLY A 97 2.24 -3.51 -16.40
C GLY A 97 2.93 -2.35 -17.10
N ARG A 98 2.85 -1.13 -16.57
CA ARG A 98 3.49 0.06 -17.15
C ARG A 98 4.39 0.81 -16.18
N SER A 99 4.47 0.36 -14.94
CA SER A 99 5.25 1.01 -13.90
C SER A 99 6.73 0.64 -14.01
N PHE A 100 7.61 1.60 -13.76
CA PHE A 100 9.04 1.34 -13.55
C PHE A 100 9.31 0.67 -12.20
N TYR A 101 8.38 0.75 -11.27
CA TYR A 101 8.58 0.41 -9.86
C TYR A 101 7.93 -0.90 -9.45
N LEU A 102 6.96 -1.37 -10.24
CA LEU A 102 6.13 -2.53 -9.91
C LEU A 102 6.65 -3.77 -10.61
N GLU A 103 7.16 -4.72 -9.83
CA GLU A 103 7.66 -5.99 -10.33
C GLU A 103 6.57 -7.06 -10.31
N PRO A 104 6.49 -7.95 -11.33
CA PRO A 104 5.47 -8.99 -11.40
C PRO A 104 5.79 -10.19 -10.51
N GLU A 105 6.25 -9.95 -9.29
CA GLU A 105 6.59 -10.98 -8.33
C GLU A 105 5.38 -11.41 -7.52
N PRO A 106 5.36 -12.63 -6.98
CA PRO A 106 4.29 -13.05 -6.08
C PRO A 106 4.23 -12.15 -4.85
N PRO A 107 3.03 -11.91 -4.30
CA PRO A 107 2.90 -11.22 -3.02
C PRO A 107 3.63 -11.96 -1.91
N ILE A 108 4.12 -11.22 -0.91
CA ILE A 108 4.75 -11.83 0.26
C ILE A 108 3.71 -12.43 1.21
N GLY A 109 2.45 -12.02 1.08
CA GLY A 109 1.34 -12.55 1.84
C GLY A 109 0.08 -11.76 1.58
N ARG A 110 -0.92 -11.97 2.45
CA ARG A 110 -2.23 -11.33 2.29
C ARG A 110 -2.94 -11.19 3.64
N PHE A 111 -3.47 -10.00 3.89
CA PHE A 111 -4.33 -9.78 5.05
C PHE A 111 -5.67 -10.52 4.88
N SER A 112 -6.31 -10.87 6.00
CA SER A 112 -7.68 -11.39 5.94
C SER A 112 -8.64 -10.28 5.54
N LYS A 113 -9.75 -10.67 4.91
CA LYS A 113 -10.82 -9.73 4.56
C LYS A 113 -11.45 -9.13 5.83
N ALA A 114 -11.60 -9.92 6.88
CA ALA A 114 -12.18 -9.46 8.13
C ALA A 114 -11.38 -8.29 8.74
N PHE A 115 -10.06 -8.32 8.62
CA PHE A 115 -9.20 -7.23 9.08
C PHE A 115 -9.19 -6.06 8.11
N PHE A 116 -8.96 -6.32 6.83
CA PHE A 116 -8.61 -5.28 5.87
C PHE A 116 -9.82 -4.53 5.28
N LEU A 117 -10.91 -5.23 4.97
CA LEU A 117 -12.05 -4.59 4.29
C LEU A 117 -12.72 -3.49 5.09
N PRO A 118 -12.90 -3.60 6.43
CA PRO A 118 -13.44 -2.48 7.20
C PRO A 118 -12.56 -1.24 7.13
N LEU A 119 -11.23 -1.42 7.15
CA LEU A 119 -10.27 -0.32 7.01
C LEU A 119 -10.34 0.32 5.63
N LEU A 120 -10.48 -0.50 4.59
CA LEU A 120 -10.61 -0.02 3.23
C LEU A 120 -11.90 0.78 3.03
N ARG A 121 -13.01 0.34 3.62
CA ARG A 121 -14.29 1.08 3.60
C ARG A 121 -14.14 2.43 4.26
N GLU A 122 -13.45 2.49 5.41
CA GLU A 122 -13.17 3.74 6.11
C GLU A 122 -12.32 4.66 5.25
N PHE A 123 -11.30 4.13 4.57
CA PHE A 123 -10.49 4.89 3.62
C PHE A 123 -11.37 5.50 2.52
N ILE A 124 -12.27 4.70 1.92
CA ILE A 124 -13.16 5.18 0.86
C ILE A 124 -14.04 6.33 1.38
N ALA A 125 -14.57 6.19 2.60
CA ALA A 125 -15.38 7.24 3.22
C ALA A 125 -14.59 8.53 3.47
N ARG A 126 -13.28 8.41 3.72
CA ARG A 126 -12.36 9.53 3.98
C ARG A 126 -11.47 9.87 2.79
N ARG A 127 -11.84 9.43 1.60
CA ARG A 127 -10.97 9.47 0.41
C ARG A 127 -10.38 10.86 0.15
N LYS A 128 -11.16 11.92 0.36
CA LYS A 128 -10.71 13.30 0.11
C LYS A 128 -9.64 13.78 1.10
N ALA A 129 -9.55 13.16 2.26
CA ALA A 129 -8.54 13.50 3.27
C ALA A 129 -7.23 12.73 3.08
N SER A 130 -7.15 11.83 2.09
CA SER A 130 -5.96 11.03 1.81
C SER A 130 -5.21 11.60 0.61
N THR A 131 -3.88 11.65 0.72
CA THR A 131 -3.01 12.23 -0.32
C THR A 131 -2.59 11.14 -1.31
N ASP A 132 -2.86 11.39 -2.60
CA ASP A 132 -2.46 10.52 -3.70
C ASP A 132 -1.08 10.94 -4.22
N VAL A 133 -0.09 10.06 -4.09
CA VAL A 133 1.23 10.23 -4.72
C VAL A 133 1.26 9.37 -5.98
N VAL A 134 1.15 10.02 -7.14
CA VAL A 134 1.06 9.35 -8.44
C VAL A 134 2.46 8.93 -8.90
N ARG A 135 2.63 7.63 -9.24
CA ARG A 135 3.92 7.05 -9.61
C ARG A 135 4.04 6.71 -11.09
N PHE A 136 3.05 7.04 -11.89
CA PHE A 136 3.03 6.78 -13.33
C PHE A 136 2.92 8.09 -14.11
N ARG A 137 3.20 8.00 -15.41
CA ARG A 137 3.06 9.13 -16.32
C ARG A 137 2.06 8.83 -17.42
#